data_a0a5b94620375822f53016e134e1b1f8
#
_entry.id   a0a5b94620375822f53016e134e1b1f8
#
_cell.length_a   1.000
_cell.length_b   1.000
_cell.length_c   1.000
_cell.angle_alpha   90.00
_cell.angle_beta   90.00
_cell.angle_gamma   90.00
#
_symmetry.space_group_name_H-M   'P 1'
#
loop_
_entity.id
_entity.type
_entity.pdbx_description
1 polymer ?
#
loop_
_entity_poly.entity_id
_entity_poly.type
_entity_poly.pdbx_seq_one_letter_code
_entity_poly.pdbx_strand_id
1 'polypeptide(L)' 'MSTLDDFINKQKPGARFVITAPMLRMTAQQFDSVAQEWMEDGGPGFDIAGIPHRVVIGGQFFIARITVQRHGEAN' A
#
# COMPACT_ATOMS: atom_id res chain seq x y z
N MET A 1 -12.41 6.91 -11.51
CA MET A 1 -11.51 5.77 -11.30
C MET A 1 -10.55 6.07 -10.18
N SER A 2 -10.18 5.06 -9.44
CA SER A 2 -9.25 5.22 -8.33
C SER A 2 -7.82 5.29 -8.84
N THR A 3 -7.03 6.22 -8.30
CA THR A 3 -5.60 6.31 -8.61
C THR A 3 -4.89 5.02 -8.24
N LEU A 4 -5.32 4.38 -7.15
CA LEU A 4 -4.73 3.13 -6.71
C LEU A 4 -4.97 2.01 -7.72
N ASP A 5 -6.19 1.88 -8.21
CA ASP A 5 -6.51 0.85 -9.20
C ASP A 5 -5.69 1.03 -10.47
N ASP A 6 -5.56 2.27 -10.93
CA ASP A 6 -4.75 2.56 -12.11
C ASP A 6 -3.30 2.17 -11.89
N PHE A 7 -2.77 2.47 -10.71
CA PHE A 7 -1.39 2.16 -10.39
C PHE A 7 -1.16 0.65 -10.32
N ILE A 8 -2.08 -0.08 -9.70
CA ILE A 8 -1.96 -1.53 -9.58
C ILE A 8 -2.03 -2.19 -10.95
N ASN A 9 -2.93 -1.72 -11.81
CA ASN A 9 -3.12 -2.31 -13.13
C ASN A 9 -1.91 -2.12 -14.04
N LYS A 10 -1.05 -1.17 -13.74
CA LYS A 10 0.19 -0.97 -14.50
C LYS A 10 1.27 -1.97 -14.10
N GLN A 11 1.11 -2.64 -12.97
CA GLN A 11 2.10 -3.60 -12.49
C GLN A 11 1.83 -4.97 -13.10
N LYS A 12 2.90 -5.71 -13.31
CA LYS A 12 2.77 -7.09 -13.80
C LYS A 12 2.28 -7.98 -12.66
N PRO A 13 1.51 -9.03 -12.98
CA PRO A 13 1.12 -10.01 -11.95
C PRO A 13 2.34 -10.55 -11.23
N GLY A 14 2.28 -10.61 -9.92
CA GLY A 14 3.39 -11.09 -9.09
C GLY A 14 4.49 -10.08 -8.84
N ALA A 15 4.42 -8.90 -9.44
CA ALA A 15 5.45 -7.88 -9.25
C ALA A 15 5.35 -7.25 -7.86
N ARG A 16 6.50 -6.92 -7.30
CA ARG A 16 6.56 -6.16 -6.06
C ARG A 16 6.73 -4.69 -6.39
N PHE A 17 6.07 -3.87 -5.62
CA PHE A 17 6.17 -2.42 -5.79
C PHE A 17 5.87 -1.71 -4.48
N VAL A 18 6.19 -0.42 -4.44
CA VAL A 18 6.04 0.38 -3.24
C VAL A 18 4.86 1.34 -3.40
N ILE A 19 4.06 1.47 -2.35
CA ILE A 19 2.96 2.42 -2.30
C ILE A 19 3.24 3.39 -1.16
N THR A 20 3.08 4.68 -1.43
CA THR A 20 3.29 5.73 -0.45
C THR A 20 2.05 6.60 -0.35
N ALA A 21 1.94 7.34 0.77
CA ALA A 21 0.80 8.25 0.96
C ALA A 21 0.69 9.30 -0.16
N PRO A 22 1.78 9.99 -0.55
CA PRO A 22 1.68 10.97 -1.64
C PRO A 22 1.20 10.39 -2.96
N MET A 23 1.54 9.14 -3.25
CA MET A 23 1.11 8.48 -4.49
C MET A 23 -0.41 8.38 -4.57
N LEU A 24 -1.07 8.25 -3.44
CA LEU A 24 -2.52 8.13 -3.35
C LEU A 24 -3.18 9.43 -2.95
N ARG A 25 -2.41 10.51 -2.82
CA ARG A 25 -2.90 11.82 -2.39
C ARG A 25 -3.59 11.75 -1.03
N MET A 26 -3.04 10.95 -0.15
CA MET A 26 -3.54 10.78 1.21
C MET A 26 -2.64 11.47 2.21
N THR A 27 -3.22 11.92 3.33
CA THR A 27 -2.42 12.36 4.46
C THR A 27 -1.76 11.14 5.11
N ALA A 28 -0.76 11.38 5.95
CA ALA A 28 -0.10 10.29 6.67
C ALA A 28 -1.11 9.50 7.50
N GLN A 29 -2.04 10.19 8.13
CA GLN A 29 -3.04 9.55 8.96
C GLN A 29 -4.01 8.69 8.15
N GLN A 30 -4.44 9.19 7.01
CA GLN A 30 -5.34 8.44 6.13
C GLN A 30 -4.65 7.19 5.60
N PHE A 31 -3.40 7.35 5.16
CA PHE A 31 -2.65 6.23 4.62
C PHE A 31 -2.38 5.18 5.70
N ASP A 32 -2.06 5.61 6.91
CA ASP A 32 -1.84 4.70 8.02
C ASP A 32 -3.06 3.82 8.27
N SER A 33 -4.24 4.41 8.30
CA SER A 33 -5.48 3.66 8.52
C SER A 33 -5.73 2.63 7.43
N VAL A 34 -5.56 3.03 6.19
CA VAL A 34 -5.78 2.15 5.04
C VAL A 34 -4.73 1.05 5.01
N ALA A 35 -3.47 1.41 5.28
CA ALA A 35 -2.39 0.43 5.28
C ALA A 35 -2.58 -0.65 6.34
N GLN A 36 -3.10 -0.27 7.50
CA GLN A 36 -3.39 -1.26 8.55
C GLN A 36 -4.45 -2.25 8.10
N GLU A 37 -5.49 -1.78 7.42
CA GLU A 37 -6.51 -2.67 6.87
C GLU A 37 -5.90 -3.63 5.86
N TRP A 38 -5.03 -3.14 4.99
CA TRP A 38 -4.38 -3.97 3.99
C TRP A 38 -3.43 -5.00 4.61
N MET A 39 -2.83 -4.67 5.75
CA MET A 39 -1.98 -5.62 6.46
C MET A 39 -2.78 -6.74 7.10
N GLU A 40 -4.02 -6.46 7.50
CA GLU A 40 -4.88 -7.46 8.13
C GLU A 40 -5.59 -8.33 7.10
N ASP A 41 -6.13 -7.71 6.07
CA ASP A 41 -7.03 -8.37 5.13
C ASP A 41 -6.49 -8.47 3.71
N GLY A 42 -5.31 -7.92 3.47
CA GLY A 42 -4.79 -7.79 2.11
C GLY A 42 -5.37 -6.57 1.42
N GLY A 43 -4.75 -6.16 0.35
CA GLY A 43 -5.20 -5.01 -0.40
C GLY A 43 -5.96 -5.40 -1.66
N PRO A 44 -6.45 -4.41 -2.40
CA PRO A 44 -7.18 -4.67 -3.64
C PRO A 44 -6.22 -5.13 -4.74
N GLY A 45 -6.14 -6.42 -4.93
CA GLY A 45 -5.28 -7.00 -5.95
C GLY A 45 -3.83 -7.19 -5.55
N PHE A 46 -3.51 -7.04 -4.26
CA PHE A 46 -2.14 -7.24 -3.78
C PHE A 46 -2.13 -7.67 -2.31
N ASP A 47 -0.98 -8.17 -1.88
CA ASP A 47 -0.71 -8.47 -0.48
C ASP A 47 0.51 -7.70 -0.01
N ILE A 48 0.59 -7.46 1.28
CA ILE A 48 1.76 -6.80 1.86
C ILE A 48 2.93 -7.77 1.79
N ALA A 49 4.05 -7.30 1.25
CA ALA A 49 5.20 -8.16 0.97
C ALA A 49 6.44 -7.83 1.80
N GLY A 50 6.34 -7.01 2.79
CA GLY A 50 7.50 -6.66 3.60
C GLY A 50 7.08 -5.89 4.84
N ILE A 51 8.08 -5.38 5.55
CA ILE A 51 7.82 -4.61 6.75
C ILE A 51 7.46 -3.18 6.35
N PRO A 52 6.34 -2.64 6.85
CA PRO A 52 5.96 -1.27 6.54
C PRO A 52 6.99 -0.28 7.06
N HIS A 53 7.22 0.77 6.30
CA HIS A 53 8.08 1.86 6.75
C HIS A 53 7.23 2.87 7.50
N ARG A 54 7.60 3.15 8.75
CA ARG A 54 6.89 4.08 9.60
C ARG A 54 7.67 5.37 9.78
N VAL A 55 6.92 6.45 9.99
CA VAL A 55 7.50 7.75 10.31
C VAL A 55 6.89 8.25 11.62
N VAL A 56 7.60 9.14 12.30
CA VAL A 56 7.10 9.76 13.52
C VAL A 56 6.70 11.19 13.21
N ILE A 57 5.43 11.51 13.49
CA ILE A 57 4.91 12.86 13.29
C ILE A 57 4.18 13.25 14.59
N GLY A 58 4.64 14.34 15.22
CA GLY A 58 4.00 14.80 16.46
C GLY A 58 3.99 13.76 17.57
N GLY A 59 5.03 12.93 17.64
CA GLY A 59 5.13 11.90 18.66
C GLY A 59 4.35 10.62 18.35
N GLN A 60 3.73 10.53 17.20
CA GLN A 60 2.95 9.36 16.80
C GLN A 60 3.58 8.69 15.59
N PHE A 61 3.45 7.37 15.53
CA PHE A 61 3.94 6.58 14.41
C PHE A 61 2.84 6.41 13.37
N PHE A 62 3.20 6.66 12.12
CA PHE A 62 2.29 6.45 11.00
C PHE A 62 2.99 5.61 9.94
N ILE A 63 2.26 4.70 9.32
CA ILE A 63 2.79 3.96 8.18
C ILE A 63 2.85 4.92 6.99
N ALA A 64 4.05 5.14 6.48
CA ALA A 64 4.27 6.09 5.40
C ALA A 64 4.49 5.43 4.04
N ARG A 65 4.93 4.18 4.07
CA ARG A 65 5.25 3.44 2.84
C ARG A 65 5.10 1.95 3.11
N ILE A 66 4.54 1.26 2.14
CA ILE A 66 4.42 -0.19 2.20
C ILE A 66 4.99 -0.79 0.92
N THR A 67 5.55 -1.99 1.06
CA THR A 67 5.93 -2.80 -0.09
C THR A 67 4.87 -3.87 -0.26
N VAL A 68 4.35 -4.00 -1.47
CA VAL A 68 3.29 -4.94 -1.75
C VAL A 68 3.67 -5.80 -2.95
N GLN A 69 2.98 -6.92 -3.08
CA GLN A 69 3.14 -7.79 -4.22
C GLN A 69 1.79 -7.96 -4.88
N ARG A 70 1.70 -7.62 -6.16
CA ARG A 70 0.47 -7.81 -6.90
C ARG A 70 0.16 -9.29 -6.95
N HIS A 71 -1.12 -9.64 -6.78
CA HIS A 71 -1.55 -11.05 -6.88
C HIS A 71 -1.14 -11.59 -8.25
N GLY A 72 -0.57 -12.78 -8.25
CA GLY A 72 -0.26 -13.45 -9.50
C GLY A 72 -1.54 -13.91 -10.16
N GLU A 73 -1.47 -14.17 -11.44
CA GLU A 73 -2.63 -14.69 -12.13
C GLU A 73 -2.93 -16.07 -11.63
N ALA A 74 -4.13 -16.23 -11.14
CA ALA A 74 -4.56 -17.52 -10.60
C ALA A 74 -5.01 -18.41 -11.71
N ASN A 75 -4.43 -18.61 -12.61
CA ASN A 75 -4.93 -19.34 -13.78
C ASN A 75 -4.96 -20.80 -13.71
#